data_03a351e879e6f7a96e5665342888b7ca
#
_entry.id   03a351e879e6f7a96e5665342888b7ca
#
_cell.length_a   1.000
_cell.length_b   1.000
_cell.length_c   1.000
_cell.angle_alpha   90.00
_cell.angle_beta   90.00
_cell.angle_gamma   90.00
#
_symmetry.space_group_name_H-M   'P 1'
#
loop_
_entity.id
_entity.type
_entity.pdbx_description
1 polymer ?
#
loop_
_entity_poly.entity_id
_entity_poly.type
_entity_poly.pdbx_seq_one_letter_code
_entity_poly.pdbx_strand_id
1 'polypeptide(L)'
;MNNAGILRDRIFHKMSVDEWDSVLKVHLYGAFFVSKAAALHFKEQASGCMIHMTSTSALIGNFGQANYSAAKLGIAALSKSIALDMQKFNVRSNCIAPFAWSRMTSNIPAGTPEERSRVERLKQMTAAKIAPLAVYLASDAAGG
;
A
#
# COMPACT_ATOMS: atom_id res chain seq x y z
N MET A 1 -4.48 -9.19 -5.17
CA MET A 1 -3.75 -8.21 -4.31
C MET A 1 -2.50 -7.74 -5.02
N ASN A 2 -2.25 -6.43 -5.07
CA ASN A 2 -1.03 -5.85 -5.64
C ASN A 2 -0.10 -5.39 -4.51
N ASN A 3 1.11 -5.96 -4.43
CA ASN A 3 2.08 -5.72 -3.35
C ASN A 3 3.51 -5.42 -3.87
N ALA A 4 3.69 -5.15 -5.15
CA ALA A 4 4.98 -4.71 -5.67
C ALA A 4 5.37 -3.35 -5.10
N GLY A 5 6.64 -3.15 -4.77
CA GLY A 5 7.07 -1.88 -4.19
C GLY A 5 8.58 -1.72 -4.11
N ILE A 6 9.01 -0.47 -4.20
CA ILE A 6 10.40 -0.02 -4.03
C ILE A 6 10.45 1.23 -3.17
N LEU A 7 11.61 1.54 -2.63
CA LEU A 7 11.91 2.81 -1.98
C LEU A 7 13.04 3.53 -2.71
N ARG A 8 12.92 4.85 -2.82
CA ARG A 8 13.96 5.78 -3.27
C ARG A 8 13.86 7.02 -2.40
N ASP A 9 14.21 6.85 -1.12
CA ASP A 9 14.08 7.90 -0.11
C ASP A 9 15.13 8.98 -0.33
N ARG A 10 14.66 10.22 -0.39
CA ARG A 10 15.49 11.42 -0.56
C ARG A 10 14.75 12.62 -0.02
N ILE A 11 15.45 13.49 0.71
CA ILE A 11 14.86 14.76 1.15
C ILE A 11 14.39 15.55 -0.08
N PHE A 12 13.20 16.18 0.02
CA PHE A 12 12.44 16.67 -1.12
C PHE A 12 13.25 17.56 -2.09
N HIS A 13 14.00 18.55 -1.58
CA HIS A 13 14.76 19.47 -2.43
C HIS A 13 15.99 18.84 -3.13
N LYS A 14 16.34 17.59 -2.78
CA LYS A 14 17.43 16.81 -3.41
C LYS A 14 16.92 15.61 -4.19
N MET A 15 15.59 15.37 -4.17
CA MET A 15 14.99 14.25 -4.87
C MET A 15 15.07 14.49 -6.39
N SER A 16 15.64 13.53 -7.11
CA SER A 16 15.68 13.58 -8.57
C SER A 16 14.35 13.17 -9.19
N VAL A 17 14.13 13.56 -10.45
CA VAL A 17 12.97 13.13 -11.23
C VAL A 17 12.97 11.61 -11.40
N ASP A 18 14.13 10.99 -11.57
CA ASP A 18 14.24 9.53 -11.70
C ASP A 18 13.86 8.80 -10.40
N GLU A 19 14.23 9.33 -9.23
CA GLU A 19 13.81 8.79 -7.93
C GLU A 19 12.29 8.94 -7.72
N TRP A 20 11.71 10.04 -8.17
CA TRP A 20 10.27 10.27 -8.17
C TRP A 20 9.56 9.30 -9.12
N ASP A 21 9.93 9.30 -10.39
CA ASP A 21 9.28 8.52 -11.45
C ASP A 21 9.32 7.01 -11.20
N SER A 22 10.47 6.48 -10.78
CA SER A 22 10.63 5.05 -10.53
C SER A 22 9.68 4.57 -9.43
N VAL A 23 9.49 5.36 -8.36
CA VAL A 23 8.57 5.03 -7.27
C VAL A 23 7.11 5.10 -7.75
N LEU A 24 6.72 6.16 -8.47
CA LEU A 24 5.37 6.28 -9.02
C LEU A 24 5.05 5.16 -10.02
N LYS A 25 5.99 4.84 -10.90
CA LYS A 25 5.82 3.78 -11.90
C LYS A 25 5.58 2.41 -11.26
N VAL A 26 6.36 2.04 -10.26
CA VAL A 26 6.19 0.75 -9.59
C VAL A 26 4.91 0.70 -8.76
N HIS A 27 4.66 1.72 -7.94
CA HIS A 27 3.55 1.71 -7.00
C HIS A 27 2.21 2.09 -7.66
N LEU A 28 2.11 3.31 -8.19
CA LEU A 28 0.83 3.85 -8.65
C LEU A 28 0.44 3.31 -10.03
N TYR A 29 1.35 3.37 -10.99
CA TYR A 29 1.10 2.80 -12.32
C TYR A 29 0.95 1.28 -12.26
N GLY A 30 1.77 0.59 -11.46
CA GLY A 30 1.61 -0.85 -11.23
C GLY A 30 0.25 -1.21 -10.66
N ALA A 31 -0.24 -0.47 -9.66
CA ALA A 31 -1.59 -0.66 -9.12
C ALA A 31 -2.66 -0.42 -10.19
N PHE A 32 -2.53 0.65 -10.98
CA PHE A 32 -3.47 0.98 -12.05
C PHE A 32 -3.51 -0.13 -13.12
N PHE A 33 -2.37 -0.55 -13.66
CA PHE A 33 -2.34 -1.53 -14.76
C PHE A 33 -2.91 -2.89 -14.34
N VAL A 34 -2.51 -3.39 -13.16
CA VAL A 34 -3.02 -4.67 -12.65
C VAL A 34 -4.52 -4.58 -12.37
N SER A 35 -4.98 -3.49 -11.77
CA SER A 35 -6.40 -3.30 -11.47
C SER A 35 -7.23 -3.17 -12.74
N LYS A 36 -6.75 -2.43 -13.75
CA LYS A 36 -7.42 -2.27 -15.04
C LYS A 36 -7.56 -3.60 -15.77
N ALA A 37 -6.52 -4.42 -15.79
CA ALA A 37 -6.58 -5.75 -16.40
C ALA A 37 -7.57 -6.67 -15.67
N ALA A 38 -7.53 -6.70 -14.33
CA ALA A 38 -8.44 -7.51 -13.53
C ALA A 38 -9.91 -7.04 -13.63
N ALA A 39 -10.14 -5.73 -13.75
CA ALA A 39 -11.49 -5.14 -13.80
C ALA A 39 -12.34 -5.68 -14.96
N LEU A 40 -11.75 -5.97 -16.11
CA LEU A 40 -12.46 -6.54 -17.25
C LEU A 40 -13.03 -7.91 -16.91
N HIS A 41 -12.22 -8.79 -16.33
CA HIS A 41 -12.63 -10.13 -15.91
C HIS A 41 -13.65 -10.08 -14.77
N PHE A 42 -13.44 -9.22 -13.77
CA PHE A 42 -14.36 -9.07 -12.64
C PHE A 42 -15.72 -8.52 -13.08
N LYS A 43 -15.75 -7.63 -14.07
CA LYS A 43 -16.97 -7.14 -14.67
C LYS A 43 -17.75 -8.27 -15.37
N GLU A 44 -17.09 -9.12 -16.16
CA GLU A 44 -17.70 -10.22 -16.89
C GLU A 44 -18.26 -11.28 -15.95
N GLN A 45 -17.54 -11.62 -14.87
CA GLN A 45 -17.99 -12.59 -13.88
C GLN A 45 -18.97 -12.03 -12.83
N ALA A 46 -19.24 -10.73 -12.86
CA ALA A 46 -20.09 -10.01 -11.90
C ALA A 46 -19.69 -10.24 -10.42
N SER A 47 -18.42 -10.40 -10.17
CA SER A 47 -17.86 -10.56 -8.81
C SER A 47 -16.35 -10.29 -8.82
N GLY A 48 -15.81 -9.84 -7.69
CA GLY A 48 -14.37 -9.66 -7.53
C GLY A 48 -13.98 -8.84 -6.32
N CYS A 49 -12.72 -8.96 -5.94
CA CYS A 49 -12.15 -8.16 -4.88
C CYS A 49 -10.73 -7.71 -5.23
N MET A 50 -10.52 -6.41 -5.16
CA MET A 50 -9.20 -5.79 -5.27
C MET A 50 -8.71 -5.38 -3.88
N ILE A 51 -7.45 -5.71 -3.56
CA ILE A 51 -6.81 -5.29 -2.32
C ILE A 51 -5.52 -4.57 -2.68
N HIS A 52 -5.43 -3.33 -2.26
CA HIS A 52 -4.31 -2.44 -2.52
C HIS A 52 -3.51 -2.18 -1.24
N MET A 53 -2.19 -2.16 -1.36
CA MET A 53 -1.30 -1.84 -0.25
C MET A 53 -0.95 -0.35 -0.31
N THR A 54 -1.57 0.45 0.57
CA THR A 54 -1.18 1.85 0.84
C THR A 54 -0.12 1.92 1.94
N SER A 55 -0.03 2.99 2.69
CA SER A 55 0.94 3.15 3.78
C SER A 55 0.46 4.19 4.77
N THR A 56 0.83 4.05 6.03
CA THR A 56 0.69 5.11 7.03
C THR A 56 1.46 6.37 6.65
N SER A 57 2.61 6.24 5.98
CA SER A 57 3.37 7.38 5.43
C SER A 57 2.55 8.22 4.44
N ALA A 58 1.59 7.61 3.74
CA ALA A 58 0.69 8.30 2.83
C ALA A 58 -0.31 9.22 3.57
N LEU A 59 -0.70 8.84 4.78
CA LEU A 59 -1.73 9.53 5.57
C LEU A 59 -1.16 10.67 6.40
N ILE A 60 0.06 10.51 6.93
CA ILE A 60 0.68 11.46 7.88
C ILE A 60 1.95 12.12 7.34
N GLY A 61 2.46 11.67 6.18
CA GLY A 61 3.78 12.03 5.67
C GLY A 61 4.92 11.26 6.33
N ASN A 62 6.07 11.23 5.67
CA ASN A 62 7.30 10.71 6.25
C ASN A 62 8.52 11.42 5.65
N PHE A 63 9.54 11.62 6.47
CA PHE A 63 10.77 12.31 6.05
C PHE A 63 11.44 11.58 4.88
N GLY A 64 11.78 12.32 3.84
CA GLY A 64 12.45 11.77 2.65
C GLY A 64 11.56 10.93 1.72
N GLN A 65 10.26 10.80 1.98
CA GLN A 65 9.35 9.92 1.24
C GLN A 65 8.27 10.66 0.46
N ALA A 66 8.55 11.84 -0.08
CA ALA A 66 7.58 12.60 -0.86
C ALA A 66 7.01 11.80 -2.04
N ASN A 67 7.87 11.11 -2.81
CA ASN A 67 7.50 10.22 -3.92
C ASN A 67 6.65 9.03 -3.44
N TYR A 68 7.10 8.35 -2.40
CA TYR A 68 6.43 7.17 -1.84
C TYR A 68 5.07 7.54 -1.24
N SER A 69 5.01 8.61 -0.44
CA SER A 69 3.76 9.08 0.16
C SER A 69 2.74 9.50 -0.89
N ALA A 70 3.16 10.23 -1.92
CA ALA A 70 2.30 10.61 -3.03
C ALA A 70 1.75 9.39 -3.78
N ALA A 71 2.61 8.42 -4.12
CA ALA A 71 2.21 7.18 -4.80
C ALA A 71 1.22 6.37 -3.96
N LYS A 72 1.49 6.20 -2.66
CA LYS A 72 0.66 5.40 -1.75
C LYS A 72 -0.69 6.07 -1.43
N LEU A 73 -0.75 7.41 -1.36
CA LEU A 73 -2.01 8.13 -1.25
C LEU A 73 -2.80 8.06 -2.56
N GLY A 74 -2.12 8.17 -3.71
CA GLY A 74 -2.72 7.96 -5.02
C GLY A 74 -3.36 6.58 -5.18
N ILE A 75 -2.74 5.52 -4.65
CA ILE A 75 -3.32 4.17 -4.61
C ILE A 75 -4.60 4.16 -3.76
N ALA A 76 -4.63 4.83 -2.62
CA ALA A 76 -5.84 4.89 -1.78
C ALA A 76 -6.99 5.61 -2.50
N ALA A 77 -6.69 6.71 -3.20
CA ALA A 77 -7.67 7.42 -4.03
C ALA A 77 -8.15 6.57 -5.21
N LEU A 78 -7.23 5.89 -5.92
CA LEU A 78 -7.55 4.97 -7.00
C LEU A 78 -8.49 3.85 -6.54
N SER A 79 -8.20 3.23 -5.39
CA SER A 79 -9.03 2.18 -4.83
C SER A 79 -10.46 2.63 -4.54
N LYS A 80 -10.63 3.85 -3.99
CA LYS A 80 -11.96 4.43 -3.72
C LYS A 80 -12.74 4.65 -5.02
N SER A 81 -12.09 5.18 -6.05
CA SER A 81 -12.72 5.39 -7.36
C SER A 81 -13.11 4.07 -8.01
N ILE A 82 -12.23 3.06 -7.98
CA ILE A 82 -12.55 1.72 -8.48
C ILE A 82 -13.74 1.13 -7.74
N ALA A 83 -13.83 1.30 -6.41
CA ALA A 83 -14.96 0.78 -5.63
C ALA A 83 -16.29 1.37 -6.12
N LEU A 84 -16.34 2.68 -6.39
CA LEU A 84 -17.53 3.35 -6.91
C LEU A 84 -17.87 2.91 -8.35
N ASP A 85 -16.88 2.88 -9.24
CA ASP A 85 -17.09 2.54 -10.65
C ASP A 85 -17.55 1.09 -10.85
N MET A 86 -17.04 0.20 -10.00
CA MET A 86 -17.23 -1.25 -10.13
C MET A 86 -18.32 -1.82 -9.22
N GLN A 87 -18.93 -1.00 -8.36
CA GLN A 87 -19.98 -1.42 -7.41
C GLN A 87 -21.14 -2.14 -8.09
N LYS A 88 -21.61 -1.64 -9.23
CA LYS A 88 -22.71 -2.24 -10.00
C LYS A 88 -22.40 -3.63 -10.57
N PHE A 89 -21.14 -4.03 -10.58
CA PHE A 89 -20.68 -5.35 -11.01
C PHE A 89 -20.33 -6.25 -9.82
N ASN A 90 -20.73 -5.88 -8.60
CA ASN A 90 -20.42 -6.62 -7.37
C ASN A 90 -18.89 -6.80 -7.16
N VAL A 91 -18.11 -5.78 -7.50
CA VAL A 91 -16.65 -5.78 -7.32
C VAL A 91 -16.28 -4.84 -6.20
N ARG A 92 -15.58 -5.36 -5.21
CA ARG A 92 -15.08 -4.60 -4.06
C ARG A 92 -13.63 -4.14 -4.29
N SER A 93 -13.28 -2.97 -3.77
CA SER A 93 -11.91 -2.47 -3.78
C SER A 93 -11.57 -1.89 -2.41
N ASN A 94 -10.54 -2.43 -1.79
CA ASN A 94 -10.12 -2.10 -0.43
C ASN A 94 -8.64 -1.73 -0.37
N CYS A 95 -8.27 -0.93 0.63
CA CYS A 95 -6.89 -0.58 0.95
C CYS A 95 -6.49 -1.08 2.33
N ILE A 96 -5.27 -1.62 2.41
CA ILE A 96 -4.60 -1.89 3.68
C ILE A 96 -3.44 -0.90 3.81
N ALA A 97 -3.37 -0.17 4.93
CA ALA A 97 -2.21 0.61 5.33
C ALA A 97 -1.42 -0.19 6.39
N PRO A 98 -0.52 -1.09 5.97
CA PRO A 98 0.12 -2.00 6.88
C PRO A 98 1.12 -1.27 7.77
N PHE A 99 1.27 -1.76 8.99
CA PHE A 99 2.40 -1.45 9.84
C PHE A 99 3.06 -2.76 10.24
N ALA A 100 4.22 -3.06 9.66
CA ALA A 100 4.93 -4.30 9.92
C ALA A 100 6.44 -4.09 9.89
N TRP A 101 7.13 -4.81 10.77
CA TRP A 101 8.59 -4.90 10.72
C TRP A 101 9.00 -5.66 9.45
N SER A 102 9.86 -5.03 8.66
CA SER A 102 10.35 -5.60 7.39
C SER A 102 11.74 -5.05 7.08
N ARG A 103 12.36 -5.54 6.02
CA ARG A 103 13.62 -4.96 5.51
C ARG A 103 13.51 -3.47 5.19
N MET A 104 12.32 -2.99 4.82
CA MET A 104 12.06 -1.57 4.54
C MET A 104 12.04 -0.72 5.81
N THR A 105 11.75 -1.29 6.97
CA THR A 105 11.67 -0.60 8.26
C THR A 105 12.85 -0.90 9.19
N SER A 106 13.80 -1.74 8.78
CA SER A 106 14.93 -2.19 9.62
C SER A 106 15.97 -1.09 9.91
N ASN A 107 15.96 0.01 9.17
CA ASN A 107 16.91 1.11 9.30
C ASN A 107 16.46 2.21 10.30
N ILE A 108 15.48 1.92 11.16
CA ILE A 108 15.04 2.85 12.19
C ILE A 108 16.18 3.03 13.21
N PRO A 109 16.62 4.27 13.51
CA PRO A 109 17.66 4.50 14.51
C PRO A 109 17.30 3.93 15.87
N ALA A 110 18.30 3.38 16.57
CA ALA A 110 18.15 2.78 17.90
C ALA A 110 19.34 3.19 18.82
N GLY A 111 19.67 4.48 18.82
CA GLY A 111 20.78 5.04 19.61
C GLY A 111 20.45 5.16 21.09
N THR A 112 19.21 5.53 21.47
CA THR A 112 18.79 5.70 22.85
C THR A 112 18.11 4.44 23.40
N PRO A 113 18.02 4.28 24.75
CA PRO A 113 17.28 3.19 25.38
C PRO A 113 15.78 3.16 24.96
N GLU A 114 15.15 4.32 24.83
CA GLU A 114 13.76 4.49 24.43
C GLU A 114 13.57 4.06 22.97
N GLU A 115 14.47 4.43 22.08
CA GLU A 115 14.48 4.02 20.67
C GLU A 115 14.64 2.51 20.55
N ARG A 116 15.54 1.91 21.30
CA ARG A 116 15.72 0.44 21.37
C ARG A 116 14.45 -0.26 21.81
N SER A 117 13.83 0.20 22.90
CA SER A 117 12.56 -0.35 23.38
C SER A 117 11.44 -0.24 22.34
N ARG A 118 11.39 0.89 21.61
CA ARG A 118 10.46 1.07 20.50
C ARG A 118 10.72 0.08 19.37
N VAL A 119 11.97 -0.08 18.96
CA VAL A 119 12.36 -1.03 17.89
C VAL A 119 12.00 -2.47 18.27
N GLU A 120 12.24 -2.89 19.51
CA GLU A 120 11.87 -4.24 19.98
C GLU A 120 10.35 -4.48 19.93
N ARG A 121 9.53 -3.48 20.28
CA ARG A 121 8.07 -3.58 20.11
C ARG A 121 7.69 -3.67 18.62
N LEU A 122 8.35 -2.91 17.74
CA LEU A 122 8.09 -2.92 16.31
C LEU A 122 8.44 -4.27 15.66
N LYS A 123 9.52 -4.93 16.11
CA LYS A 123 9.90 -6.27 15.64
C LYS A 123 8.82 -7.33 15.87
N GLN A 124 7.98 -7.15 16.89
CA GLN A 124 6.86 -8.06 17.15
C GLN A 124 5.70 -7.90 16.14
N MET A 125 5.68 -6.79 15.39
CA MET A 125 4.68 -6.53 14.35
C MET A 125 5.11 -7.17 13.03
N THR A 126 5.00 -8.49 12.95
CA THR A 126 5.41 -9.26 11.77
C THR A 126 4.44 -9.08 10.61
N ALA A 127 4.93 -9.22 9.37
CA ALA A 127 4.10 -9.19 8.17
C ALA A 127 3.00 -10.27 8.17
N ALA A 128 3.23 -11.40 8.84
CA ALA A 128 2.25 -12.47 8.99
C ALA A 128 0.95 -12.01 9.68
N LYS A 129 1.03 -11.00 10.56
CA LYS A 129 -0.15 -10.44 11.24
C LYS A 129 -1.09 -9.64 10.32
N ILE A 130 -0.64 -9.28 9.11
CA ILE A 130 -1.45 -8.57 8.12
C ILE A 130 -2.22 -9.55 7.22
N ALA A 131 -1.70 -10.76 7.03
CA ALA A 131 -2.29 -11.76 6.16
C ALA A 131 -3.76 -12.10 6.52
N PRO A 132 -4.15 -12.27 7.80
CA PRO A 132 -5.55 -12.55 8.14
C PRO A 132 -6.52 -11.47 7.67
N LEU A 133 -6.14 -10.17 7.79
CA LEU A 133 -6.95 -9.06 7.29
C LEU A 133 -7.10 -9.12 5.76
N ALA A 134 -6.01 -9.39 5.05
CA ALA A 134 -6.05 -9.51 3.59
C ALA A 134 -6.94 -10.68 3.15
N VAL A 135 -6.86 -11.83 3.82
CA VAL A 135 -7.72 -12.99 3.56
C VAL A 135 -9.19 -12.67 3.85
N TYR A 136 -9.47 -12.05 5.00
CA TYR A 136 -10.83 -11.62 5.34
C TYR A 136 -11.41 -10.68 4.27
N LEU A 137 -10.67 -9.63 3.88
CA LEU A 137 -11.12 -8.69 2.85
C LEU A 137 -11.31 -9.35 1.47
N ALA A 138 -10.58 -10.42 1.17
CA ALA A 138 -10.72 -11.17 -0.07
C ALA A 138 -11.90 -12.14 -0.05
N SER A 139 -12.39 -12.51 1.12
CA SER A 139 -13.50 -13.47 1.28
C SER A 139 -14.87 -12.80 1.13
N ASP A 140 -15.90 -13.61 0.91
CA ASP A 140 -17.30 -13.16 0.83
C ASP A 140 -17.80 -12.61 2.17
N ALA A 141 -17.21 -13.02 3.29
CA ALA A 141 -17.55 -12.53 4.62
C ALA A 141 -17.35 -11.01 4.80
N ALA A 142 -16.52 -10.37 3.96
CA ALA A 142 -16.31 -8.93 3.98
C ALA A 142 -17.27 -8.16 3.04
N GLY A 143 -18.25 -8.81 2.45
CA GLY A 143 -19.19 -8.25 1.47
C GLY A 143 -20.52 -7.80 2.04
N GLY A 144 -20.69 -7.89 3.37
CA GLY A 144 -21.91 -7.47 4.08
C GLY A 144 -21.97 -5.98 4.37
#